data_e0a4b5290bd694794704bcbb0049e4f0
#
_entry.id   e0a4b5290bd694794704bcbb0049e4f0
#
_cell.length_a   1.000
_cell.length_b   1.000
_cell.length_c   1.000
_cell.angle_alpha   90.00
_cell.angle_beta   90.00
_cell.angle_gamma   90.00
#
_symmetry.space_group_name_H-M   'P 1'
#
loop_
_entity.id
_entity.type
_entity.pdbx_description
1 polymer ?
#
loop_
_entity_poly.entity_id
_entity_poly.type
_entity_poly.pdbx_seq_one_letter_code
_entity_poly.pdbx_strand_id
1 'polypeptide(L)'
;KDRLYLSGYFGRDVFNFGNTDNGIGIEIPWGNATTSLRWNHLFNDKLFMNTSLIFSDYRFEFNIAQSEFELKIFSGINDWNTKVDFLYQPNQRHTIKFGLNYTYHEFTPGNASGRSGDVVFEPDEIFKQYSNEGAFYFSDDFDVTDDLKIHAGLRYSSFQHSGYISFRDYLKNDVTSSDDNYRHIEPR
;
A
#
# COMPACT_ATOMS: atom_id res chain seq x y z
N LYS A 1 4.12 29.14 9.29
CA LYS A 1 4.46 29.33 7.86
C LYS A 1 4.14 28.03 7.14
N ASP A 2 3.33 28.14 6.09
CA ASP A 2 2.77 26.97 5.38
C ASP A 2 3.40 26.77 4.01
N ARG A 3 3.60 25.52 3.63
CA ARG A 3 3.94 25.10 2.27
C ARG A 3 3.13 23.88 1.90
N LEU A 4 2.51 23.93 0.73
CA LEU A 4 1.72 22.82 0.19
C LEU A 4 2.38 22.31 -1.09
N TYR A 5 2.48 20.99 -1.22
CA TYR A 5 3.03 20.34 -2.40
C TYR A 5 2.05 19.29 -2.88
N LEU A 6 1.78 19.30 -4.18
CA LEU A 6 1.02 18.28 -4.86
C LEU A 6 1.94 17.61 -5.89
N SER A 7 1.98 16.29 -5.89
CA SER A 7 2.69 15.51 -6.88
C SER A 7 1.88 14.31 -7.33
N GLY A 8 2.09 13.88 -8.55
CA GLY A 8 1.45 12.71 -9.13
C GLY A 8 2.41 11.98 -10.06
N TYR A 9 2.21 10.68 -10.15
CA TYR A 9 2.90 9.79 -11.07
C TYR A 9 1.88 8.86 -11.71
N PHE A 10 2.08 8.57 -12.98
CA PHE A 10 1.37 7.53 -13.70
C PHE A 10 2.35 6.80 -14.63
N GLY A 11 2.32 5.48 -14.58
CA GLY A 11 3.08 4.62 -15.47
C GLY A 11 2.27 3.38 -15.83
N ARG A 12 2.34 2.98 -17.10
CA ARG A 12 1.78 1.73 -17.58
C ARG A 12 2.75 1.11 -18.57
N ASP A 13 3.08 -0.15 -18.35
CA ASP A 13 3.88 -0.97 -19.23
C ASP A 13 3.06 -2.15 -19.75
N VAL A 14 3.41 -2.66 -20.92
CA VAL A 14 2.78 -3.83 -21.51
C VAL A 14 3.87 -4.72 -22.12
N PHE A 15 3.95 -5.94 -21.63
CA PHE A 15 4.78 -6.97 -22.24
C PHE A 15 3.92 -7.86 -23.14
N ASN A 16 4.31 -7.98 -24.41
CA ASN A 16 3.62 -8.83 -25.39
C ASN A 16 4.55 -9.94 -25.87
N PHE A 17 4.03 -11.15 -25.93
CA PHE A 17 4.74 -12.30 -26.45
C PHE A 17 3.81 -13.16 -27.33
N GLY A 18 4.31 -13.60 -28.48
CA GLY A 18 3.54 -14.41 -29.42
C GLY A 18 2.65 -13.58 -30.36
N ASN A 19 1.80 -14.30 -31.10
CA ASN A 19 0.84 -13.72 -32.04
C ASN A 19 -0.41 -14.58 -32.10
N THR A 20 -1.56 -13.99 -31.85
CA THR A 20 -2.87 -14.64 -31.86
C THR A 20 -3.28 -15.20 -33.23
N ASP A 21 -2.78 -14.63 -34.33
CA ASP A 21 -3.15 -15.05 -35.70
C ASP A 21 -2.62 -16.44 -36.06
N ASN A 22 -1.48 -16.85 -35.46
CA ASN A 22 -0.80 -18.11 -35.77
C ASN A 22 -0.46 -18.97 -34.54
N GLY A 23 -0.94 -18.63 -33.35
CA GLY A 23 -0.57 -19.35 -32.13
C GLY A 23 -1.16 -18.75 -30.88
N ILE A 24 -0.37 -18.77 -29.81
CA ILE A 24 -0.73 -18.23 -28.49
C ILE A 24 -0.16 -16.80 -28.39
N GLY A 25 -1.03 -15.81 -28.11
CA GLY A 25 -0.66 -14.48 -27.70
C GLY A 25 -0.73 -14.34 -26.18
N ILE A 26 0.31 -13.76 -25.57
CA ILE A 26 0.37 -13.43 -24.15
C ILE A 26 0.60 -11.92 -24.06
N GLU A 27 -0.24 -11.27 -23.27
CA GLU A 27 -0.10 -9.86 -22.94
C GLU A 27 -0.10 -9.69 -21.41
N ILE A 28 0.89 -8.98 -20.89
CA ILE A 28 1.03 -8.71 -19.47
C ILE A 28 1.10 -7.19 -19.27
N PRO A 29 -0.04 -6.51 -19.12
CA PRO A 29 -0.06 -5.11 -18.72
C PRO A 29 0.05 -4.96 -17.20
N TRP A 30 0.88 -4.02 -16.77
CA TRP A 30 0.91 -3.55 -15.38
C TRP A 30 1.06 -2.04 -15.34
N GLY A 31 0.59 -1.45 -14.25
CA GLY A 31 0.65 -0.01 -14.11
C GLY A 31 0.51 0.44 -12.67
N ASN A 32 0.95 1.67 -12.44
CA ASN A 32 0.80 2.32 -11.15
C ASN A 32 0.43 3.79 -11.35
N ALA A 33 -0.55 4.26 -10.57
CA ALA A 33 -0.91 5.66 -10.43
C ALA A 33 -0.73 6.07 -8.97
N THR A 34 0.01 7.14 -8.71
CA THR A 34 0.22 7.63 -7.34
C THR A 34 0.00 9.13 -7.30
N THR A 35 -0.72 9.60 -6.29
CA THR A 35 -0.90 11.02 -6.01
C THR A 35 -0.53 11.29 -4.57
N SER A 36 0.21 12.37 -4.31
CA SER A 36 0.54 12.77 -2.94
C SER A 36 0.30 14.26 -2.72
N LEU A 37 -0.32 14.58 -1.61
CA LEU A 37 -0.49 15.93 -1.07
C LEU A 37 0.33 16.03 0.20
N ARG A 38 1.30 16.93 0.25
CA ARG A 38 2.14 17.16 1.41
C ARG A 38 1.97 18.60 1.90
N TRP A 39 1.69 18.74 3.19
CA TRP A 39 1.59 20.02 3.88
C TRP A 39 2.67 20.13 4.94
N ASN A 40 3.51 21.13 4.81
CA ASN A 40 4.54 21.49 5.79
C ASN A 40 4.06 22.72 6.56
N HIS A 41 4.05 22.63 7.89
CA HIS A 41 3.68 23.72 8.77
C HIS A 41 4.76 23.99 9.80
N LEU A 42 5.23 25.24 9.85
CA LEU A 42 6.14 25.71 10.87
C LEU A 42 5.33 26.49 11.92
N PHE A 43 5.11 25.88 13.09
CA PHE A 43 4.40 26.50 14.22
C PHE A 43 5.20 27.65 14.81
N ASN A 44 6.49 27.37 15.08
CA ASN A 44 7.49 28.30 15.57
C ASN A 44 8.89 27.77 15.22
N ASP A 45 9.95 28.49 15.67
CA ASP A 45 11.34 28.11 15.36
C ASP A 45 11.78 26.77 15.94
N LYS A 46 10.98 26.16 16.82
CA LYS A 46 11.28 24.91 17.52
C LYS A 46 10.40 23.74 17.09
N LEU A 47 9.24 23.98 16.46
CA LEU A 47 8.26 22.96 16.14
C LEU A 47 7.85 23.03 14.67
N PHE A 48 8.18 21.97 13.95
CA PHE A 48 7.83 21.76 12.55
C PHE A 48 6.94 20.51 12.42
N MET A 49 5.98 20.56 11.51
CA MET A 49 5.11 19.43 11.15
C MET A 49 5.16 19.20 9.64
N ASN A 50 5.17 17.93 9.27
CA ASN A 50 5.00 17.46 7.90
C ASN A 50 3.84 16.46 7.87
N THR A 51 2.77 16.79 7.13
CA THR A 51 1.64 15.89 6.91
C THR A 51 1.61 15.49 5.45
N SER A 52 1.44 14.19 5.19
CA SER A 52 1.31 13.65 3.84
C SER A 52 0.07 12.78 3.73
N LEU A 53 -0.68 12.98 2.65
CA LEU A 53 -1.76 12.10 2.19
C LEU A 53 -1.32 11.52 0.86
N ILE A 54 -1.35 10.20 0.74
CA ILE A 54 -0.88 9.50 -0.45
C ILE A 54 -1.96 8.51 -0.87
N PHE A 55 -2.28 8.53 -2.14
CA PHE A 55 -3.09 7.51 -2.80
C PHE A 55 -2.24 6.80 -3.84
N SER A 56 -2.33 5.47 -3.88
CA SER A 56 -1.68 4.63 -4.89
C SER A 56 -2.66 3.59 -5.42
N ASP A 57 -2.68 3.40 -6.73
CA ASP A 57 -3.45 2.38 -7.45
C ASP A 57 -2.47 1.57 -8.31
N TYR A 58 -2.25 0.31 -7.95
CA TYR A 58 -1.45 -0.64 -8.71
C TYR A 58 -2.35 -1.69 -9.34
N ARG A 59 -2.15 -1.96 -10.64
CA ARG A 59 -2.89 -2.94 -11.42
C ARG A 59 -1.94 -3.85 -12.17
N PHE A 60 -2.28 -5.12 -12.19
CA PHE A 60 -1.60 -6.16 -12.94
C PHE A 60 -2.62 -7.04 -13.64
N GLU A 61 -2.38 -7.32 -14.91
CA GLU A 61 -3.18 -8.25 -15.70
C GLU A 61 -2.27 -9.27 -16.37
N PHE A 62 -2.80 -10.45 -16.58
CA PHE A 62 -2.19 -11.51 -17.37
C PHE A 62 -3.23 -12.03 -18.33
N ASN A 63 -3.02 -11.81 -19.61
CA ASN A 63 -3.96 -12.15 -20.68
C ASN A 63 -3.34 -13.19 -21.59
N ILE A 64 -4.06 -14.27 -21.87
CA ILE A 64 -3.71 -15.27 -22.88
C ILE A 64 -4.85 -15.33 -23.89
N ALA A 65 -4.52 -15.34 -25.18
CA ALA A 65 -5.47 -15.52 -26.26
C ALA A 65 -4.93 -16.50 -27.30
N GLN A 66 -5.78 -17.43 -27.74
CA GLN A 66 -5.50 -18.40 -28.80
C GLN A 66 -6.80 -18.76 -29.53
N SER A 67 -6.93 -18.33 -30.78
CA SER A 67 -8.16 -18.55 -31.57
C SER A 67 -9.43 -18.12 -30.82
N GLU A 68 -10.27 -19.08 -30.41
CA GLU A 68 -11.51 -18.84 -29.68
C GLU A 68 -11.34 -18.93 -28.13
N PHE A 69 -10.11 -19.14 -27.65
CA PHE A 69 -9.81 -19.21 -26.25
C PHE A 69 -9.20 -17.90 -25.75
N GLU A 70 -9.74 -17.36 -24.67
CA GLU A 70 -9.22 -16.21 -23.97
C GLU A 70 -9.21 -16.48 -22.45
N LEU A 71 -8.12 -16.13 -21.78
CA LEU A 71 -8.01 -16.14 -20.32
C LEU A 71 -7.43 -14.81 -19.86
N LYS A 72 -8.10 -14.15 -18.94
CA LYS A 72 -7.66 -12.92 -18.31
C LYS A 72 -7.61 -13.12 -16.81
N ILE A 73 -6.45 -12.83 -16.20
CA ILE A 73 -6.28 -12.76 -14.76
C ILE A 73 -5.97 -11.30 -14.40
N PHE A 74 -6.75 -10.75 -13.48
CA PHE A 74 -6.60 -9.38 -12.99
C PHE A 74 -6.28 -9.40 -11.49
N SER A 75 -5.36 -8.55 -11.06
CA SER A 75 -5.05 -8.29 -9.65
C SER A 75 -4.78 -6.80 -9.44
N GLY A 76 -5.13 -6.27 -8.27
CA GLY A 76 -4.94 -4.86 -7.97
C GLY A 76 -4.75 -4.57 -6.49
N ILE A 77 -4.13 -3.42 -6.21
CA ILE A 77 -3.94 -2.89 -4.85
C ILE A 77 -4.24 -1.39 -4.88
N ASN A 78 -5.15 -0.95 -4.01
CA ASN A 78 -5.41 0.45 -3.75
C ASN A 78 -4.99 0.80 -2.32
N ASP A 79 -4.09 1.77 -2.18
CA ASP A 79 -3.57 2.20 -0.90
C ASP A 79 -3.94 3.66 -0.62
N TRP A 80 -4.42 3.91 0.60
CA TRP A 80 -4.57 5.23 1.18
C TRP A 80 -3.67 5.35 2.39
N ASN A 81 -2.67 6.22 2.30
CA ASN A 81 -1.72 6.45 3.38
C ASN A 81 -1.83 7.88 3.91
N THR A 82 -1.85 8.00 5.22
CA THR A 82 -1.76 9.26 5.95
C THR A 82 -0.58 9.20 6.90
N LYS A 83 0.32 10.16 6.79
CA LYS A 83 1.50 10.27 7.65
C LYS A 83 1.60 11.67 8.22
N VAL A 84 1.85 11.77 9.53
CA VAL A 84 2.11 13.02 10.22
C VAL A 84 3.39 12.90 11.02
N ASP A 85 4.36 13.72 10.70
CA ASP A 85 5.68 13.77 11.34
C ASP A 85 5.85 15.13 12.05
N PHE A 86 6.31 15.11 13.27
CA PHE A 86 6.72 16.29 14.03
C PHE A 86 8.22 16.25 14.30
N LEU A 87 8.84 17.39 14.13
CA LEU A 87 10.21 17.67 14.57
C LEU A 87 10.14 18.78 15.62
N TYR A 88 10.59 18.48 16.83
CA TYR A 88 10.59 19.41 17.95
C TYR A 88 11.99 19.58 18.53
N GLN A 89 12.49 20.80 18.54
CA GLN A 89 13.79 21.18 19.08
C GLN A 89 13.60 22.16 20.25
N PRO A 90 13.34 21.66 21.48
CA PRO A 90 13.10 22.51 22.64
C PRO A 90 14.30 23.39 22.99
N ASN A 91 15.51 22.86 22.77
CA ASN A 91 16.80 23.49 22.96
C ASN A 91 17.84 22.92 21.99
N GLN A 92 19.11 23.34 22.12
CA GLN A 92 20.21 22.91 21.22
C GLN A 92 20.64 21.43 21.44
N ARG A 93 20.25 20.80 22.54
CA ARG A 93 20.69 19.45 22.92
C ARG A 93 19.69 18.35 22.52
N HIS A 94 18.43 18.70 22.28
CA HIS A 94 17.40 17.72 21.99
C HIS A 94 16.81 17.92 20.62
N THR A 95 16.73 16.86 19.84
CA THR A 95 16.00 16.80 18.58
C THR A 95 14.99 15.66 18.65
N ILE A 96 13.78 16.01 19.04
CA ILE A 96 12.68 15.07 19.25
C ILE A 96 11.90 14.91 17.95
N LYS A 97 11.70 13.66 17.54
CA LYS A 97 10.88 13.28 16.38
C LYS A 97 9.76 12.36 16.86
N PHE A 98 8.54 12.69 16.49
CA PHE A 98 7.40 11.84 16.77
C PHE A 98 6.38 11.95 15.65
N GLY A 99 5.57 10.93 15.51
CA GLY A 99 4.59 10.95 14.44
C GLY A 99 3.74 9.70 14.41
N LEU A 100 2.81 9.71 13.47
CA LEU A 100 1.93 8.59 13.18
C LEU A 100 1.93 8.30 11.67
N ASN A 101 1.74 7.03 11.35
CA ASN A 101 1.51 6.56 10.00
C ASN A 101 0.30 5.63 10.02
N TYR A 102 -0.61 5.81 9.08
CA TYR A 102 -1.75 4.94 8.90
C TYR A 102 -1.93 4.64 7.43
N THR A 103 -2.08 3.36 7.09
CA THR A 103 -2.36 2.91 5.73
C THR A 103 -3.58 2.00 5.72
N TYR A 104 -4.51 2.31 4.84
CA TYR A 104 -5.62 1.44 4.48
C TYR A 104 -5.33 0.83 3.12
N HIS A 105 -5.36 -0.50 3.07
CA HIS A 105 -5.14 -1.30 1.88
C HIS A 105 -6.44 -1.95 1.43
N GLU A 106 -6.71 -1.87 0.14
CA GLU A 106 -7.73 -2.65 -0.54
C GLU A 106 -7.06 -3.53 -1.58
N PHE A 107 -7.08 -4.85 -1.37
CA PHE A 107 -6.53 -5.82 -2.29
C PHE A 107 -7.66 -6.43 -3.12
N THR A 108 -7.47 -6.46 -4.42
CA THR A 108 -8.24 -7.28 -5.35
C THR A 108 -7.37 -8.48 -5.72
N PRO A 109 -7.56 -9.65 -5.08
CA PRO A 109 -6.79 -10.83 -5.40
C PRO A 109 -7.03 -11.27 -6.84
N GLY A 110 -6.17 -12.14 -7.37
CA GLY A 110 -6.23 -12.60 -8.75
C GLY A 110 -7.60 -13.15 -9.11
N ASN A 111 -8.32 -12.46 -9.98
CA ASN A 111 -9.61 -12.88 -10.54
C ASN A 111 -9.40 -13.33 -11.96
N ALA A 112 -9.90 -14.54 -12.27
CA ALA A 112 -9.81 -15.13 -13.59
C ALA A 112 -11.16 -15.03 -14.31
N SER A 113 -11.15 -14.50 -15.52
CA SER A 113 -12.25 -14.57 -16.49
C SER A 113 -11.76 -15.16 -17.78
N GLY A 114 -12.64 -15.75 -18.58
CA GLY A 114 -12.22 -16.36 -19.82
C GLY A 114 -13.38 -16.72 -20.75
N ARG A 115 -13.00 -17.08 -21.98
CA ARG A 115 -13.92 -17.55 -23.00
C ARG A 115 -13.31 -18.73 -23.74
N SER A 116 -14.14 -19.71 -24.08
CA SER A 116 -13.76 -20.82 -24.95
C SER A 116 -14.93 -21.11 -25.88
N GLY A 117 -14.82 -20.72 -27.15
CA GLY A 117 -15.93 -20.72 -28.09
C GLY A 117 -17.10 -19.85 -27.56
N ASP A 118 -18.27 -20.47 -27.46
CA ASP A 118 -19.49 -19.82 -26.97
C ASP A 118 -19.60 -19.81 -25.43
N VAL A 119 -18.69 -20.47 -24.71
CA VAL A 119 -18.72 -20.56 -23.26
C VAL A 119 -17.91 -19.40 -22.65
N VAL A 120 -18.58 -18.57 -21.85
CA VAL A 120 -17.96 -17.47 -21.09
C VAL A 120 -17.91 -17.87 -19.61
N PHE A 121 -16.75 -17.68 -19.01
CA PHE A 121 -16.49 -17.82 -17.59
C PHE A 121 -16.14 -16.45 -17.00
N GLU A 122 -16.94 -15.99 -16.07
CA GLU A 122 -16.66 -14.79 -15.25
C GLU A 122 -16.89 -15.17 -13.78
N PRO A 123 -16.08 -14.61 -12.86
CA PRO A 123 -16.33 -14.84 -11.44
C PRO A 123 -17.64 -14.13 -11.03
N ASP A 124 -18.51 -14.85 -10.33
CA ASP A 124 -19.78 -14.30 -9.84
C ASP A 124 -19.57 -13.14 -8.86
N GLU A 125 -18.49 -13.21 -8.05
CA GLU A 125 -18.11 -12.18 -7.09
C GLU A 125 -16.59 -12.02 -7.03
N ILE A 126 -16.14 -10.77 -6.88
CA ILE A 126 -14.74 -10.43 -6.63
C ILE A 126 -14.60 -10.16 -5.12
N PHE A 127 -14.02 -11.10 -4.40
CA PHE A 127 -13.78 -10.96 -2.96
C PHE A 127 -12.57 -10.08 -2.71
N LYS A 128 -12.82 -8.82 -2.35
CA LYS A 128 -11.78 -7.92 -1.93
C LYS A 128 -11.32 -8.24 -0.51
N GLN A 129 -10.05 -7.98 -0.26
CA GLN A 129 -9.43 -8.09 1.06
C GLN A 129 -9.00 -6.69 1.51
N TYR A 130 -9.09 -6.45 2.80
CA TYR A 130 -8.77 -5.15 3.36
C TYR A 130 -7.77 -5.31 4.50
N SER A 131 -6.86 -4.36 4.63
CA SER A 131 -6.02 -4.30 5.82
C SER A 131 -5.79 -2.86 6.25
N ASN A 132 -5.56 -2.73 7.55
CA ASN A 132 -5.24 -1.49 8.21
C ASN A 132 -3.87 -1.62 8.86
N GLU A 133 -2.97 -0.74 8.54
CA GLU A 133 -1.65 -0.65 9.17
C GLU A 133 -1.53 0.69 9.88
N GLY A 134 -1.26 0.66 11.18
CA GLY A 134 -1.06 1.83 12.00
C GLY A 134 0.29 1.79 12.71
N ALA A 135 0.97 2.93 12.80
CA ALA A 135 2.18 3.04 13.60
C ALA A 135 2.24 4.40 14.29
N PHE A 136 2.74 4.39 15.52
CA PHE A 136 3.15 5.57 16.26
C PHE A 136 4.62 5.43 16.63
N TYR A 137 5.38 6.50 16.53
CA TYR A 137 6.79 6.50 16.89
C TYR A 137 7.19 7.78 17.60
N PHE A 138 8.19 7.63 18.45
CA PHE A 138 8.85 8.71 19.17
C PHE A 138 10.34 8.41 19.25
N SER A 139 11.18 9.41 19.03
CA SER A 139 12.63 9.30 19.24
C SER A 139 13.21 10.64 19.66
N ASP A 140 14.31 10.60 20.41
CA ASP A 140 15.10 11.77 20.78
C ASP A 140 16.57 11.54 20.42
N ASP A 141 17.13 12.50 19.71
CA ASP A 141 18.56 12.66 19.50
C ASP A 141 19.05 13.63 20.59
N PHE A 142 19.71 13.11 21.61
CA PHE A 142 20.15 13.88 22.78
C PHE A 142 21.68 14.04 22.81
N ASP A 143 22.15 15.28 22.72
CA ASP A 143 23.54 15.67 22.90
C ASP A 143 23.83 15.82 24.41
N VAL A 144 24.34 14.72 25.02
CA VAL A 144 24.66 14.66 26.46
C VAL A 144 25.82 15.59 26.79
N THR A 145 26.87 15.54 25.94
CA THR A 145 28.05 16.44 25.94
C THR A 145 28.38 16.77 24.50
N ASP A 146 29.39 17.61 24.29
CA ASP A 146 29.85 17.95 22.93
C ASP A 146 30.41 16.71 22.19
N ASP A 147 30.89 15.71 22.93
CA ASP A 147 31.48 14.48 22.38
C ASP A 147 30.56 13.23 22.48
N LEU A 148 29.43 13.31 23.20
CA LEU A 148 28.54 12.18 23.43
C LEU A 148 27.12 12.51 23.00
N LYS A 149 26.64 11.76 22.02
CA LYS A 149 25.25 11.80 21.54
C LYS A 149 24.57 10.44 21.80
N ILE A 150 23.33 10.49 22.27
CA ILE A 150 22.48 9.32 22.49
C ILE A 150 21.27 9.44 21.57
N HIS A 151 21.01 8.41 20.80
CA HIS A 151 19.77 8.25 20.06
C HIS A 151 18.94 7.16 20.71
N ALA A 152 17.69 7.48 21.10
CA ALA A 152 16.76 6.50 21.66
C ALA A 152 15.35 6.75 21.13
N GLY A 153 14.62 5.67 20.91
CA GLY A 153 13.26 5.79 20.43
C GLY A 153 12.46 4.49 20.60
N LEU A 154 11.18 4.62 20.38
CA LEU A 154 10.20 3.54 20.38
C LEU A 154 9.27 3.69 19.20
N ARG A 155 8.88 2.56 18.60
CA ARG A 155 7.81 2.47 17.61
C ARG A 155 6.81 1.41 18.07
N TYR A 156 5.55 1.76 18.04
CA TYR A 156 4.43 0.83 18.13
C TYR A 156 3.83 0.67 16.76
N SER A 157 3.67 -0.57 16.30
CA SER A 157 3.03 -0.91 15.04
C SER A 157 1.86 -1.85 15.28
N SER A 158 0.77 -1.65 14.55
CA SER A 158 -0.41 -2.49 14.55
C SER A 158 -0.82 -2.78 13.11
N PHE A 159 -1.08 -4.04 12.81
CA PHE A 159 -1.61 -4.51 11.54
C PHE A 159 -2.90 -5.28 11.80
N GLN A 160 -3.94 -4.97 11.06
CA GLN A 160 -5.22 -5.68 11.09
C GLN A 160 -5.60 -6.07 9.68
N HIS A 161 -5.83 -7.35 9.47
CA HIS A 161 -6.36 -7.87 8.21
C HIS A 161 -7.83 -8.23 8.38
N SER A 162 -8.65 -7.90 7.39
CA SER A 162 -10.07 -8.24 7.31
C SER A 162 -10.38 -8.75 5.91
N GLY A 163 -10.87 -9.96 5.79
CA GLY A 163 -11.22 -10.54 4.49
C GLY A 163 -11.35 -12.07 4.52
N TYR A 164 -11.62 -12.64 3.37
CA TYR A 164 -11.77 -14.10 3.20
C TYR A 164 -10.41 -14.73 2.95
N ILE A 165 -10.04 -15.74 3.73
CA ILE A 165 -8.65 -16.24 3.79
C ILE A 165 -8.34 -17.36 2.83
N SER A 166 -9.26 -18.15 2.32
CA SER A 166 -8.84 -19.23 1.44
C SER A 166 -9.83 -19.65 0.36
N PHE A 167 -9.26 -19.95 -0.80
CA PHE A 167 -9.94 -20.64 -1.90
C PHE A 167 -10.52 -22.01 -1.49
N ARG A 168 -9.94 -22.66 -0.46
CA ARG A 168 -10.40 -23.96 0.07
C ARG A 168 -11.70 -23.81 0.87
N ASP A 169 -11.86 -22.70 1.58
CA ASP A 169 -13.06 -22.40 2.38
C ASP A 169 -14.19 -21.95 1.46
N TYR A 170 -13.87 -21.25 0.38
CA TYR A 170 -14.82 -20.90 -0.67
C TYR A 170 -15.48 -22.15 -1.29
N LEU A 171 -14.71 -23.19 -1.64
CA LEU A 171 -15.23 -24.45 -2.21
C LEU A 171 -16.09 -25.27 -1.23
N LYS A 172 -15.98 -25.00 0.08
CA LYS A 172 -16.77 -25.68 1.11
C LYS A 172 -17.99 -24.91 1.56
N ASN A 173 -18.24 -23.70 1.02
CA ASN A 173 -19.22 -22.71 1.52
C ASN A 173 -19.00 -22.28 2.99
N ASP A 174 -17.86 -22.61 3.59
CA ASP A 174 -17.47 -22.14 4.92
C ASP A 174 -16.65 -20.85 4.74
N VAL A 175 -17.30 -19.77 4.38
CA VAL A 175 -16.68 -18.46 4.24
C VAL A 175 -16.49 -17.88 5.64
N THR A 176 -15.36 -18.16 6.27
CA THR A 176 -14.97 -17.53 7.53
C THR A 176 -14.17 -16.26 7.24
N SER A 177 -14.69 -15.11 7.68
CA SER A 177 -13.87 -13.91 7.79
C SER A 177 -12.84 -14.14 8.90
N SER A 178 -11.56 -14.06 8.62
CA SER A 178 -10.56 -14.00 9.66
C SER A 178 -10.11 -12.56 9.85
N ASP A 179 -10.22 -12.09 11.08
CA ASP A 179 -9.64 -10.85 11.54
C ASP A 179 -8.33 -11.19 12.26
N ASP A 180 -7.21 -11.05 11.58
CA ASP A 180 -5.89 -11.23 12.17
C ASP A 180 -5.33 -9.88 12.62
N ASN A 181 -4.96 -9.81 13.90
CA ASN A 181 -4.40 -8.61 14.50
C ASN A 181 -2.97 -8.88 14.98
N TYR A 182 -2.02 -8.12 14.48
CA TYR A 182 -0.63 -8.14 14.91
C TYR A 182 -0.27 -6.80 15.54
N ARG A 183 0.43 -6.85 16.69
CA ARG A 183 0.91 -5.66 17.40
C ARG A 183 2.34 -5.88 17.82
N HIS A 184 3.18 -4.87 17.63
CA HIS A 184 4.60 -4.96 17.96
C HIS A 184 5.14 -3.63 18.48
N ILE A 185 6.09 -3.72 19.44
CA ILE A 185 6.84 -2.58 19.95
C ILE A 185 8.30 -2.80 19.59
N GLU A 186 8.89 -1.82 18.90
CA GLU A 186 10.26 -1.84 18.43
C GLU A 186 11.06 -0.74 19.12
N PRO A 187 12.11 -1.09 19.87
CA PRO A 187 13.11 -0.10 20.29
C PRO A 187 13.93 0.36 19.08
N ARG A 188 14.31 1.61 19.09
CA ARG A 188 15.15 2.24 18.04
C ARG A 188 16.28 3.05 18.65
#